data_82aade960654680dd1f0a8ff363d6044
#
_entry.id   82aade960654680dd1f0a8ff363d6044
#
_cell.length_a   1.000
_cell.length_b   1.000
_cell.length_c   1.000
_cell.angle_alpha   90.00
_cell.angle_beta   90.00
_cell.angle_gamma   90.00
#
_symmetry.space_group_name_H-M   'P 1'
#
loop_
_entity.id
_entity.type
_entity.pdbx_description
1 polymer ?
#
loop_
_entity_poly.entity_id
_entity_poly.type
_entity_poly.pdbx_seq_one_letter_code
_entity_poly.pdbx_strand_id
1 'polypeptide(L)'
;MKHKQQILLVHGGTTYKNYDEYFTSLKNKTPKLEWILSRRDWKNELQDQLGESFSVYVPQMPNKQNSQYEEWKILFEKIVDLLDEDFVLIGHSLGGAFLAKYLSENNINKKIKKTFLVAAPFNDEGMVNESLYSFLRNGDLKNLERQAGEIFIYQSKDDFAVPFNHLEKYKKELTSANIREFEDRNHFLQESIPELVVDIKK
;
A
#
# COMPACT_ATOMS: atom_id res chain seq x y z
N MET A 1 31.10 0.05 -4.41
CA MET A 1 29.87 -0.52 -4.99
C MET A 1 28.90 0.64 -5.18
N LYS A 2 28.20 0.76 -6.33
CA LYS A 2 27.16 1.78 -6.48
C LYS A 2 26.03 1.49 -5.48
N HIS A 3 25.62 2.49 -4.73
CA HIS A 3 24.52 2.40 -3.77
C HIS A 3 23.23 2.09 -4.55
N LYS A 4 22.54 1.00 -4.22
CA LYS A 4 21.27 0.65 -4.88
C LYS A 4 20.15 1.48 -4.26
N GLN A 5 19.22 1.96 -5.08
CA GLN A 5 18.02 2.62 -4.57
C GLN A 5 17.14 1.57 -3.87
N GLN A 6 16.86 1.80 -2.60
CA GLN A 6 16.04 0.89 -1.80
C GLN A 6 14.55 1.23 -1.92
N ILE A 7 13.74 0.19 -2.01
CA ILE A 7 12.28 0.27 -2.09
C ILE A 7 11.69 -0.65 -1.03
N LEU A 8 10.83 -0.12 -0.17
CA LEU A 8 10.03 -0.91 0.77
C LEU A 8 8.59 -0.95 0.29
N LEU A 9 8.10 -2.15 -0.03
CA LEU A 9 6.75 -2.37 -0.49
C LEU A 9 5.93 -3.05 0.61
N VAL A 10 4.87 -2.38 1.07
CA VAL A 10 3.89 -2.91 2.03
C VAL A 10 2.70 -3.45 1.25
N HIS A 11 2.50 -4.77 1.31
CA HIS A 11 1.42 -5.46 0.59
C HIS A 11 0.04 -5.21 1.22
N GLY A 12 -1.02 -5.56 0.52
CA GLY A 12 -2.39 -5.54 1.02
C GLY A 12 -2.68 -6.64 2.04
N GLY A 13 -3.83 -6.56 2.67
CA GLY A 13 -4.33 -7.52 3.64
C GLY A 13 -5.80 -7.29 3.92
N THR A 14 -6.36 -8.10 4.81
CA THR A 14 -7.72 -7.95 5.33
C THR A 14 -7.66 -7.72 6.83
N THR A 15 -8.51 -6.87 7.35
CA THR A 15 -8.60 -6.57 8.79
C THR A 15 -10.02 -6.76 9.30
N TYR A 16 -10.17 -7.06 10.57
CA TYR A 16 -11.45 -7.25 11.26
C TYR A 16 -11.43 -6.52 12.59
N LYS A 17 -12.60 -6.20 13.10
CA LYS A 17 -12.76 -5.51 14.38
C LYS A 17 -12.21 -6.34 15.55
N ASN A 18 -12.40 -7.66 15.49
CA ASN A 18 -11.95 -8.60 16.50
C ASN A 18 -11.79 -10.01 15.91
N TYR A 19 -11.25 -10.92 16.72
CA TYR A 19 -11.02 -12.31 16.30
C TYR A 19 -12.31 -13.07 15.98
N ASP A 20 -13.42 -12.80 16.67
CA ASP A 20 -14.70 -13.49 16.43
C ASP A 20 -15.30 -13.15 15.06
N GLU A 21 -15.19 -11.88 14.63
CA GLU A 21 -15.57 -11.48 13.28
C GLU A 21 -14.71 -12.16 12.22
N TYR A 22 -13.38 -12.16 12.40
CA TYR A 22 -12.46 -12.89 11.53
C TYR A 22 -12.82 -14.37 11.43
N PHE A 23 -13.01 -15.02 12.58
CA PHE A 23 -13.33 -16.45 12.63
C PHE A 23 -14.69 -16.76 11.98
N THR A 24 -15.67 -15.91 12.17
CA THR A 24 -16.97 -16.01 11.51
C THR A 24 -16.86 -15.84 9.99
N SER A 25 -16.08 -14.85 9.54
CA SER A 25 -15.80 -14.66 8.11
C SER A 25 -15.11 -15.89 7.52
N LEU A 26 -14.13 -16.47 8.23
CA LEU A 26 -13.43 -17.66 7.78
C LEU A 26 -14.36 -18.88 7.66
N LYS A 27 -15.29 -19.09 8.60
CA LYS A 27 -16.29 -20.17 8.53
C LYS A 27 -17.24 -20.02 7.36
N ASN A 28 -17.62 -18.79 7.03
CA ASN A 28 -18.57 -18.49 5.95
C ASN A 28 -17.93 -18.41 4.57
N LYS A 29 -16.60 -18.34 4.50
CA LYS A 29 -15.86 -18.22 3.25
C LYS A 29 -15.87 -19.53 2.48
N THR A 30 -16.42 -19.52 1.28
CA THR A 30 -16.33 -20.64 0.35
C THR A 30 -15.11 -20.44 -0.56
N PRO A 31 -14.03 -21.22 -0.40
CA PRO A 31 -12.85 -21.07 -1.25
C PRO A 31 -13.14 -21.55 -2.67
N LYS A 32 -12.47 -20.90 -3.64
CA LYS A 32 -12.47 -21.33 -5.03
C LYS A 32 -11.04 -21.67 -5.43
N LEU A 33 -10.85 -22.73 -6.24
CA LEU A 33 -9.51 -23.15 -6.66
C LEU A 33 -8.75 -22.05 -7.41
N GLU A 34 -9.47 -21.23 -8.17
CA GLU A 34 -8.87 -20.10 -8.90
C GLU A 34 -8.22 -19.06 -7.97
N TRP A 35 -8.67 -18.97 -6.71
CA TRP A 35 -8.12 -18.01 -5.73
C TRP A 35 -6.81 -18.49 -5.11
N ILE A 36 -6.57 -19.78 -5.11
CA ILE A 36 -5.37 -20.41 -4.54
C ILE A 36 -4.36 -20.84 -5.60
N LEU A 37 -4.69 -20.64 -6.88
CA LEU A 37 -3.76 -20.87 -7.98
C LEU A 37 -2.58 -19.90 -7.84
N SER A 38 -1.36 -20.47 -7.91
CA SER A 38 -0.14 -19.65 -7.94
C SER A 38 -0.14 -18.74 -9.16
N ARG A 39 -0.03 -17.44 -8.94
CA ARG A 39 0.03 -16.42 -9.99
C ARG A 39 1.23 -15.54 -9.79
N ARG A 40 1.77 -15.04 -10.88
CA ARG A 40 2.72 -13.94 -10.83
C ARG A 40 2.00 -12.67 -10.37
N ASP A 41 2.68 -11.88 -9.59
CA ASP A 41 2.18 -10.63 -9.02
C ASP A 41 3.24 -9.56 -9.20
N TRP A 42 2.86 -8.38 -9.66
CA TRP A 42 3.79 -7.27 -9.89
C TRP A 42 4.69 -6.97 -8.70
N LYS A 43 4.22 -7.22 -7.48
CA LYS A 43 5.01 -6.99 -6.26
C LYS A 43 6.23 -7.91 -6.19
N ASN A 44 6.08 -9.15 -6.62
CA ASN A 44 7.17 -10.12 -6.67
C ASN A 44 8.08 -9.92 -7.89
N GLU A 45 7.51 -9.43 -9.00
CA GLU A 45 8.26 -9.20 -10.26
C GLU A 45 8.94 -7.82 -10.31
N LEU A 46 8.66 -6.92 -9.36
CA LEU A 46 9.13 -5.54 -9.39
C LEU A 46 10.66 -5.43 -9.37
N GLN A 47 11.35 -6.30 -8.63
CA GLN A 47 12.82 -6.35 -8.60
C GLN A 47 13.40 -6.58 -9.99
N ASP A 48 12.87 -7.55 -10.72
CA ASP A 48 13.36 -7.91 -12.06
C ASP A 48 13.07 -6.80 -13.07
N GLN A 49 11.90 -6.15 -12.96
CA GLN A 49 11.51 -5.04 -13.84
C GLN A 49 12.34 -3.77 -13.60
N LEU A 50 12.79 -3.53 -12.38
CA LEU A 50 13.61 -2.38 -12.03
C LEU A 50 15.09 -2.61 -12.34
N GLY A 51 15.57 -3.85 -12.23
CA GLY A 51 16.96 -4.25 -12.48
C GLY A 51 17.89 -4.01 -11.29
N GLU A 52 19.18 -4.21 -11.53
CA GLU A 52 20.22 -4.31 -10.50
C GLU A 52 20.52 -2.99 -9.75
N SER A 53 20.07 -1.85 -10.26
CA SER A 53 20.25 -0.54 -9.61
C SER A 53 19.30 -0.32 -8.42
N PHE A 54 18.37 -1.23 -8.22
CA PHE A 54 17.37 -1.18 -7.15
C PHE A 54 17.46 -2.40 -6.24
N SER A 55 16.98 -2.25 -5.01
CA SER A 55 16.74 -3.34 -4.07
C SER A 55 15.30 -3.24 -3.56
N VAL A 56 14.46 -4.23 -3.90
CA VAL A 56 13.05 -4.24 -3.54
C VAL A 56 12.82 -5.17 -2.37
N TYR A 57 12.35 -4.63 -1.26
CA TYR A 57 12.00 -5.37 -0.04
C TYR A 57 10.48 -5.49 0.07
N VAL A 58 9.98 -6.71 0.12
CA VAL A 58 8.55 -7.01 0.24
C VAL A 58 8.33 -7.88 1.48
N PRO A 59 8.35 -7.28 2.69
CA PRO A 59 8.16 -8.04 3.92
C PRO A 59 6.77 -8.67 3.96
N GLN A 60 6.69 -9.86 4.53
CA GLN A 60 5.40 -10.43 4.91
C GLN A 60 4.93 -9.74 6.19
N MET A 61 3.98 -8.81 6.05
CA MET A 61 3.40 -8.14 7.20
C MET A 61 2.62 -9.14 8.08
N PRO A 62 2.66 -8.96 9.42
CA PRO A 62 2.01 -9.89 10.35
C PRO A 62 0.53 -10.11 10.02
N ASN A 63 0.09 -11.36 10.13
CA ASN A 63 -1.33 -11.73 10.12
C ASN A 63 -2.14 -11.11 8.97
N LYS A 64 -1.61 -11.07 7.74
CA LYS A 64 -2.23 -10.35 6.60
C LYS A 64 -3.71 -10.66 6.33
N GLN A 65 -4.24 -11.74 6.87
CA GLN A 65 -5.65 -12.12 6.74
C GLN A 65 -6.52 -11.66 7.94
N ASN A 66 -5.90 -11.17 9.00
CA ASN A 66 -6.52 -10.53 10.15
C ASN A 66 -5.55 -9.47 10.69
N SER A 67 -5.22 -8.53 9.83
CA SER A 67 -4.19 -7.53 10.07
C SER A 67 -4.56 -6.60 11.22
N GLN A 68 -3.55 -6.25 12.04
CA GLN A 68 -3.67 -5.27 13.11
C GLN A 68 -2.63 -4.17 12.91
N TYR A 69 -3.06 -2.91 13.00
CA TYR A 69 -2.21 -1.75 12.72
C TYR A 69 -0.94 -1.71 13.57
N GLU A 70 -1.06 -1.95 14.88
CA GLU A 70 0.08 -1.89 15.79
C GLU A 70 1.12 -2.99 15.51
N GLU A 71 0.69 -4.18 15.09
CA GLU A 71 1.60 -5.25 14.69
C GLU A 71 2.39 -4.86 13.43
N TRP A 72 1.70 -4.27 12.45
CA TRP A 72 2.34 -3.79 11.22
C TRP A 72 3.29 -2.64 11.50
N LYS A 73 2.89 -1.70 12.37
CA LYS A 73 3.72 -0.57 12.79
C LYS A 73 5.04 -1.04 13.41
N ILE A 74 4.99 -1.99 14.36
CA ILE A 74 6.19 -2.53 15.00
C ILE A 74 7.17 -3.13 13.98
N LEU A 75 6.69 -3.95 13.04
CA LEU A 75 7.54 -4.56 12.04
C LEU A 75 8.07 -3.51 11.04
N PHE A 76 7.20 -2.61 10.60
CA PHE A 76 7.55 -1.54 9.66
C PHE A 76 8.66 -0.66 10.20
N GLU A 77 8.56 -0.18 11.44
CA GLU A 77 9.57 0.65 12.09
C GLU A 77 10.93 -0.05 12.16
N LYS A 78 10.96 -1.33 12.55
CA LYS A 78 12.20 -2.12 12.58
C LYS A 78 12.82 -2.27 11.18
N ILE A 79 12.00 -2.39 10.13
CA ILE A 79 12.53 -2.49 8.76
C ILE A 79 13.03 -1.13 8.29
N VAL A 80 12.31 -0.04 8.56
CA VAL A 80 12.73 1.31 8.20
C VAL A 80 14.08 1.66 8.84
N ASP A 81 14.34 1.24 10.08
CA ASP A 81 15.62 1.45 10.74
C ASP A 81 16.81 0.79 10.00
N LEU A 82 16.56 -0.28 9.23
CA LEU A 82 17.58 -0.97 8.42
C LEU A 82 17.82 -0.33 7.04
N LEU A 83 16.91 0.53 6.59
CA LEU A 83 17.05 1.18 5.27
C LEU A 83 18.03 2.34 5.34
N ASP A 84 18.56 2.69 4.18
CA ASP A 84 19.35 3.92 4.01
C ASP A 84 18.44 5.15 3.89
N GLU A 85 19.04 6.34 3.80
CA GLU A 85 18.33 7.58 3.45
C GLU A 85 17.83 7.53 1.98
N ASP A 86 16.86 8.36 1.65
CA ASP A 86 16.30 8.50 0.29
C ASP A 86 15.63 7.23 -0.27
N PHE A 87 15.09 6.37 0.59
CA PHE A 87 14.37 5.18 0.14
C PHE A 87 12.97 5.51 -0.44
N VAL A 88 12.41 4.55 -1.17
CA VAL A 88 11.05 4.64 -1.77
C VAL A 88 10.09 3.78 -0.97
N LEU A 89 8.90 4.31 -0.69
CA LEU A 89 7.78 3.58 -0.10
C LEU A 89 6.72 3.26 -1.15
N ILE A 90 6.20 2.04 -1.11
CA ILE A 90 5.03 1.63 -1.92
C ILE A 90 4.05 0.92 -0.99
N GLY A 91 2.80 1.38 -0.97
CA GLY A 91 1.72 0.72 -0.26
C GLY A 91 0.61 0.30 -1.22
N HIS A 92 0.25 -0.99 -1.22
CA HIS A 92 -0.84 -1.50 -2.04
C HIS A 92 -2.04 -1.85 -1.17
N SER A 93 -3.24 -1.39 -1.54
CA SER A 93 -4.49 -1.71 -0.84
C SER A 93 -4.40 -1.33 0.65
N LEU A 94 -4.64 -2.25 1.59
CA LEU A 94 -4.46 -2.01 3.03
C LEU A 94 -3.06 -1.51 3.38
N GLY A 95 -2.01 -1.91 2.62
CA GLY A 95 -0.66 -1.37 2.78
C GLY A 95 -0.58 0.11 2.45
N GLY A 96 -1.37 0.58 1.49
CA GLY A 96 -1.51 2.01 1.19
C GLY A 96 -2.22 2.77 2.32
N ALA A 97 -3.31 2.22 2.86
CA ALA A 97 -4.00 2.79 4.03
C ALA A 97 -3.08 2.81 5.27
N PHE A 98 -2.30 1.75 5.47
CA PHE A 98 -1.28 1.69 6.52
C PHE A 98 -0.27 2.84 6.39
N LEU A 99 0.32 3.04 5.20
CA LEU A 99 1.27 4.13 4.97
C LEU A 99 0.60 5.50 5.15
N ALA A 100 -0.62 5.67 4.63
CA ALA A 100 -1.36 6.92 4.79
C ALA A 100 -1.60 7.25 6.27
N LYS A 101 -2.02 6.27 7.08
CA LYS A 101 -2.19 6.44 8.52
C LYS A 101 -0.85 6.67 9.22
N TYR A 102 0.13 5.81 8.98
CA TYR A 102 1.42 5.87 9.66
C TYR A 102 2.11 7.22 9.45
N LEU A 103 2.24 7.66 8.20
CA LEU A 103 2.89 8.93 7.86
C LEU A 103 2.09 10.17 8.29
N SER A 104 0.78 10.04 8.51
CA SER A 104 -0.03 11.12 9.08
C SER A 104 0.14 11.27 10.59
N GLU A 105 0.27 10.16 11.30
CA GLU A 105 0.24 10.12 12.77
C GLU A 105 1.64 9.99 13.41
N ASN A 106 2.67 9.58 12.65
CA ASN A 106 4.03 9.37 13.15
C ASN A 106 5.05 10.10 12.27
N ASN A 107 6.28 10.27 12.78
CA ASN A 107 7.39 10.80 12.01
C ASN A 107 8.40 9.68 11.71
N ILE A 108 8.94 9.69 10.50
CA ILE A 108 10.10 8.87 10.13
C ILE A 108 11.36 9.72 10.28
N ASN A 109 12.37 9.18 10.98
CA ASN A 109 13.65 9.85 11.18
C ASN A 109 14.61 9.63 10.01
N LYS A 110 14.10 9.28 8.84
CA LYS A 110 14.83 9.07 7.60
C LYS A 110 14.13 9.78 6.46
N LYS A 111 14.88 10.17 5.46
CA LYS A 111 14.34 10.84 4.29
C LYS A 111 13.69 9.82 3.34
N ILE A 112 12.43 10.05 3.02
CA ILE A 112 11.71 9.32 1.99
C ILE A 112 11.86 10.09 0.67
N LYS A 113 12.28 9.40 -0.40
CA LYS A 113 12.40 9.99 -1.72
C LYS A 113 11.06 10.07 -2.44
N LYS A 114 10.31 8.98 -2.44
CA LYS A 114 8.98 8.86 -3.07
C LYS A 114 8.07 7.96 -2.27
N THR A 115 6.77 8.25 -2.32
CA THR A 115 5.73 7.40 -1.75
C THR A 115 4.65 7.12 -2.78
N PHE A 116 4.35 5.84 -3.00
CA PHE A 116 3.31 5.38 -3.90
C PHE A 116 2.16 4.77 -3.10
N LEU A 117 0.95 5.29 -3.30
CA LEU A 117 -0.29 4.76 -2.76
C LEU A 117 -1.06 4.11 -3.91
N VAL A 118 -1.06 2.78 -3.99
CA VAL A 118 -1.66 2.01 -5.09
C VAL A 118 -2.94 1.35 -4.59
N ALA A 119 -4.09 1.68 -5.20
CA ALA A 119 -5.41 1.21 -4.78
C ALA A 119 -5.62 1.36 -3.26
N ALA A 120 -5.17 2.47 -2.70
CA ALA A 120 -5.21 2.69 -1.26
C ALA A 120 -6.58 3.22 -0.82
N PRO A 121 -7.30 2.53 0.09
CA PRO A 121 -8.53 3.07 0.64
C PRO A 121 -8.24 4.29 1.52
N PHE A 122 -9.04 5.34 1.32
CA PHE A 122 -8.94 6.58 2.12
C PHE A 122 -9.66 6.46 3.46
N ASN A 123 -10.83 5.81 3.46
CA ASN A 123 -11.67 5.50 4.62
C ASN A 123 -12.59 4.31 4.26
N ASP A 124 -13.61 4.03 5.07
CA ASP A 124 -14.55 2.91 4.88
C ASP A 124 -15.71 3.21 3.92
N GLU A 125 -15.84 4.45 3.44
CA GLU A 125 -17.01 4.87 2.65
C GLU A 125 -17.09 4.16 1.30
N GLY A 126 -18.18 3.43 1.08
CA GLY A 126 -18.43 2.69 -0.15
C GLY A 126 -17.67 1.38 -0.30
N MET A 127 -16.84 1.00 0.67
CA MET A 127 -16.20 -0.32 0.69
C MET A 127 -17.24 -1.40 0.99
N VAL A 128 -17.22 -2.47 0.23
CA VAL A 128 -18.20 -3.57 0.36
C VAL A 128 -17.56 -4.74 1.10
N ASN A 129 -18.16 -5.14 2.22
CA ASN A 129 -17.72 -6.27 3.06
C ASN A 129 -16.28 -6.12 3.64
N GLU A 130 -15.73 -4.93 3.62
CA GLU A 130 -14.42 -4.63 4.19
C GLU A 130 -14.49 -3.33 4.99
N SER A 131 -13.68 -3.23 6.04
CA SER A 131 -13.49 -2.01 6.81
C SER A 131 -12.04 -1.88 7.20
N LEU A 132 -11.56 -0.66 7.44
CA LEU A 132 -10.19 -0.39 7.82
C LEU A 132 -9.93 -0.57 9.33
N TYR A 133 -10.97 -0.51 10.16
CA TYR A 133 -10.87 -0.66 11.62
C TYR A 133 -9.65 0.06 12.22
N SER A 134 -8.67 -0.70 12.72
CA SER A 134 -7.46 -0.15 13.33
C SER A 134 -6.57 0.63 12.34
N PHE A 135 -6.78 0.46 11.03
CA PHE A 135 -6.07 1.21 9.98
C PHE A 135 -6.75 2.52 9.60
N LEU A 136 -7.93 2.84 10.15
CA LEU A 136 -8.53 4.16 9.99
C LEU A 136 -7.60 5.23 10.59
N ARG A 137 -7.30 6.23 9.78
CA ARG A 137 -6.48 7.36 10.19
C ARG A 137 -7.30 8.38 11.00
N ASN A 138 -6.65 9.03 11.95
CA ASN A 138 -7.18 10.18 12.65
C ASN A 138 -6.58 11.46 12.06
N GLY A 139 -7.42 12.43 11.71
CA GLY A 139 -6.96 13.72 11.18
C GLY A 139 -6.63 13.75 9.68
N ASP A 140 -5.94 14.82 9.26
CA ASP A 140 -5.59 15.12 7.87
C ASP A 140 -4.26 14.48 7.42
N LEU A 141 -3.92 14.67 6.13
CA LEU A 141 -2.71 14.12 5.52
C LEU A 141 -1.52 15.09 5.48
N LYS A 142 -1.58 16.23 6.19
CA LYS A 142 -0.50 17.25 6.14
C LYS A 142 0.85 16.71 6.59
N ASN A 143 0.87 15.87 7.63
CA ASN A 143 2.13 15.29 8.10
C ASN A 143 2.69 14.29 7.08
N LEU A 144 1.83 13.50 6.42
CA LEU A 144 2.23 12.65 5.31
C LEU A 144 2.82 13.51 4.17
N GLU A 145 2.11 14.55 3.71
CA GLU A 145 2.56 15.42 2.61
C GLU A 145 3.94 16.02 2.88
N ARG A 146 4.23 16.38 4.14
CA ARG A 146 5.51 16.98 4.55
C ARG A 146 6.68 16.01 4.46
N GLN A 147 6.49 14.71 4.73
CA GLN A 147 7.60 13.76 4.89
C GLN A 147 7.67 12.65 3.84
N ALA A 148 6.64 12.48 3.01
CA ALA A 148 6.51 11.37 2.08
C ALA A 148 7.37 11.50 0.79
N GLY A 149 8.13 12.59 0.65
CA GLY A 149 8.82 12.89 -0.60
C GLY A 149 7.86 13.20 -1.74
N GLU A 150 8.18 12.76 -2.95
CA GLU A 150 7.28 12.90 -4.09
C GLU A 150 6.16 11.84 -3.99
N ILE A 151 4.91 12.28 -3.98
CA ILE A 151 3.75 11.42 -3.76
C ILE A 151 3.10 11.04 -5.08
N PHE A 152 2.81 9.76 -5.24
CA PHE A 152 2.05 9.20 -6.36
C PHE A 152 0.84 8.44 -5.86
N ILE A 153 -0.32 8.66 -6.48
CA ILE A 153 -1.58 7.97 -6.14
C ILE A 153 -2.10 7.28 -7.40
N TYR A 154 -2.27 5.97 -7.31
CA TYR A 154 -2.73 5.10 -8.38
C TYR A 154 -4.11 4.56 -8.05
N GLN A 155 -5.09 4.82 -8.91
CA GLN A 155 -6.45 4.30 -8.76
C GLN A 155 -7.05 3.94 -10.10
N SER A 156 -7.83 2.85 -10.13
CA SER A 156 -8.55 2.39 -11.31
C SER A 156 -10.06 2.54 -11.13
N LYS A 157 -10.77 2.94 -12.20
CA LYS A 157 -12.22 3.15 -12.14
C LYS A 157 -13.00 1.85 -11.97
N ASP A 158 -12.44 0.73 -12.44
CA ASP A 158 -13.00 -0.62 -12.34
C ASP A 158 -12.55 -1.39 -11.09
N ASP A 159 -11.94 -0.71 -10.10
CA ASP A 159 -11.51 -1.34 -8.85
C ASP A 159 -12.74 -1.83 -8.06
N PHE A 160 -12.82 -3.15 -7.87
CA PHE A 160 -13.94 -3.81 -7.18
C PHE A 160 -13.86 -3.72 -5.64
N ALA A 161 -12.70 -3.40 -5.08
CA ALA A 161 -12.45 -3.39 -3.65
C ALA A 161 -12.45 -1.96 -3.08
N VAL A 162 -11.78 -1.03 -3.77
CA VAL A 162 -11.65 0.36 -3.32
C VAL A 162 -12.36 1.28 -4.31
N PRO A 163 -13.46 1.94 -3.89
CA PRO A 163 -14.21 2.83 -4.76
C PRO A 163 -13.35 3.96 -5.34
N PHE A 164 -13.55 4.28 -6.61
CA PHE A 164 -12.78 5.30 -7.32
C PHE A 164 -12.86 6.70 -6.67
N ASN A 165 -13.96 7.02 -5.99
CA ASN A 165 -14.12 8.29 -5.29
C ASN A 165 -13.13 8.50 -4.13
N HIS A 166 -12.42 7.46 -3.68
CA HIS A 166 -11.33 7.58 -2.71
C HIS A 166 -10.16 8.41 -3.27
N LEU A 167 -9.94 8.34 -4.58
CA LEU A 167 -8.96 9.18 -5.25
C LEU A 167 -9.27 10.68 -5.08
N GLU A 168 -10.53 11.07 -5.23
CA GLU A 168 -10.93 12.48 -5.07
C GLU A 168 -10.72 13.00 -3.64
N LYS A 169 -10.85 12.10 -2.65
CA LYS A 169 -10.55 12.45 -1.26
C LYS A 169 -9.06 12.68 -1.04
N TYR A 170 -8.22 11.82 -1.59
CA TYR A 170 -6.76 12.03 -1.59
C TYR A 170 -6.36 13.32 -2.31
N LYS A 171 -6.90 13.60 -3.49
CA LYS A 171 -6.63 14.84 -4.26
C LYS A 171 -6.92 16.11 -3.46
N LYS A 172 -7.97 16.09 -2.62
CA LYS A 172 -8.33 17.24 -1.79
C LYS A 172 -7.31 17.52 -0.69
N GLU A 173 -6.71 16.50 -0.13
CA GLU A 173 -5.79 16.63 0.99
C GLU A 173 -4.31 16.65 0.58
N LEU A 174 -3.95 16.00 -0.55
CA LEU A 174 -2.59 15.90 -1.09
C LEU A 174 -2.50 16.64 -2.42
N THR A 175 -2.48 17.96 -2.33
CA THR A 175 -2.54 18.82 -3.52
C THR A 175 -1.29 18.77 -4.41
N SER A 176 -0.17 18.33 -3.85
CA SER A 176 1.11 18.14 -4.55
C SER A 176 1.27 16.75 -5.17
N ALA A 177 0.33 15.83 -4.96
CA ALA A 177 0.46 14.46 -5.40
C ALA A 177 0.31 14.30 -6.92
N ASN A 178 1.14 13.43 -7.49
CA ASN A 178 1.03 12.98 -8.88
C ASN A 178 -0.07 11.92 -8.99
N ILE A 179 -1.12 12.22 -9.73
CA ILE A 179 -2.26 11.34 -9.88
C ILE A 179 -2.11 10.45 -11.11
N ARG A 180 -2.40 9.16 -10.95
CA ARG A 180 -2.44 8.15 -12.02
C ARG A 180 -3.80 7.47 -12.00
N GLU A 181 -4.65 7.85 -12.94
CA GLU A 181 -5.99 7.29 -13.13
C GLU A 181 -5.97 6.23 -14.23
N PHE A 182 -6.64 5.12 -13.98
CA PHE A 182 -6.75 4.00 -14.92
C PHE A 182 -8.22 3.61 -15.10
N GLU A 183 -8.51 3.01 -16.28
CA GLU A 183 -9.86 2.52 -16.60
C GLU A 183 -10.01 1.02 -16.32
N ASP A 184 -8.90 0.25 -16.41
CA ASP A 184 -8.90 -1.21 -16.59
C ASP A 184 -7.80 -1.94 -15.79
N ARG A 185 -7.34 -1.36 -14.70
CA ARG A 185 -6.34 -1.99 -13.82
C ARG A 185 -6.94 -2.80 -12.68
N ASN A 186 -8.25 -2.75 -12.53
CA ASN A 186 -8.95 -3.41 -11.44
C ASN A 186 -8.34 -3.02 -10.07
N HIS A 187 -8.12 -3.95 -9.17
CA HIS A 187 -7.43 -3.73 -7.90
C HIS A 187 -5.90 -3.91 -8.02
N PHE A 188 -5.32 -3.64 -9.19
CA PHE A 188 -3.89 -3.80 -9.48
C PHE A 188 -3.36 -5.20 -9.13
N LEU A 189 -4.01 -6.23 -9.68
CA LEU A 189 -3.65 -7.63 -9.48
C LEU A 189 -2.85 -8.23 -10.65
N GLN A 190 -2.41 -7.41 -11.59
CA GLN A 190 -1.66 -7.82 -12.79
C GLN A 190 -0.24 -8.28 -12.42
N GLU A 191 0.44 -8.90 -13.39
CA GLU A 191 1.84 -9.31 -13.27
C GLU A 191 2.81 -8.11 -13.32
N SER A 192 2.36 -6.98 -13.86
CA SER A 192 3.19 -5.79 -14.07
C SER A 192 2.36 -4.52 -14.05
N ILE A 193 2.96 -3.43 -13.55
CA ILE A 193 2.47 -2.05 -13.66
C ILE A 193 3.58 -1.22 -14.29
N PRO A 194 3.67 -1.16 -15.64
CA PRO A 194 4.77 -0.46 -16.32
C PRO A 194 4.88 1.01 -15.93
N GLU A 195 3.75 1.67 -15.69
CA GLU A 195 3.68 3.07 -15.26
C GLU A 195 4.38 3.28 -13.90
N LEU A 196 4.23 2.33 -12.98
CA LEU A 196 4.89 2.36 -11.67
C LEU A 196 6.41 2.24 -11.83
N VAL A 197 6.86 1.33 -12.68
CA VAL A 197 8.29 1.16 -12.99
C VAL A 197 8.89 2.44 -13.57
N VAL A 198 8.17 3.10 -14.48
CA VAL A 198 8.60 4.39 -15.06
C VAL A 198 8.67 5.48 -14.00
N ASP A 199 7.65 5.62 -13.15
CA ASP A 199 7.60 6.67 -12.14
C ASP A 199 8.62 6.45 -11.00
N ILE A 200 8.97 5.20 -10.68
CA ILE A 200 10.06 4.88 -9.75
C ILE A 200 11.42 5.31 -10.32
N LYS A 201 11.65 5.07 -11.62
CA LYS A 201 12.95 5.32 -12.27
C LYS A 201 13.25 6.80 -12.57
N LYS A 202 12.23 7.66 -12.62
CA LYS A 202 12.40 9.12 -12.72
C LYS A 202 13.03 9.70 -11.45
#